data_02fdaef831551e8b0e19ba93c0fed3cf
#
_entry.id   02fdaef831551e8b0e19ba93c0fed3cf
#
_cell.length_a   1.000
_cell.length_b   1.000
_cell.length_c   1.000
_cell.angle_alpha   90.00
_cell.angle_beta   90.00
_cell.angle_gamma   90.00
#
_symmetry.space_group_name_H-M   'P 1'
#
loop_
_entity.id
_entity.type
_entity.pdbx_description
1 polymer ?
#
loop_
_entity_poly.entity_id
_entity_poly.type
_entity_poly.pdbx_seq_one_letter_code
_entity_poly.pdbx_strand_id
1 'polypeptide(L)'
;MSILYSICVPHPPLIIPEIGQGEEKTISNTIQSYESIMKYVSTLPIETVIVISPHAIAYSDYIHISSGKHASGDFSQFHAGNVRIEVDYDTELVKKITQSAKKHHIFAGTLGKDDDLDHGTMIPLYFLNKYLKDYKVVRIGISGLSPLTHYRFGQCIKEAVGDKNVLLIASGDLSHCLKEDGPYGYKEEGPLFDHDIITAWKNSDFMRFLTFDPLFIEAASECGLRSFQIMAGALDQKKIKSHYYSYEGPFGVGYGICGFEICGEDLTRDIGNQYKKKMQEEVKKIKEHEDDYVRLARTTIEHYVKEKVEIIPEVTEEMKRRAGVFVSIHEEGRLRGCIGTFMPVQDNIALEIVHNAISACSEDPRFDPITEEELDNLVISVDVLGKIEAVEDISTLDPRIYGIIVSHGSKRGLLLPSLEGVDTVTDQIQIACHKAGIHEGEKIKIERFKVIRHD
;
A
#
# COMPACT_ATOMS: atom_id res chain seq x y z
N MET A 1 -5.94 -8.16 29.69
CA MET A 1 -5.55 -9.05 28.57
C MET A 1 -6.50 -8.73 27.48
N SER A 2 -6.04 -8.56 26.27
CA SER A 2 -6.87 -7.89 25.29
C SER A 2 -6.99 -8.73 24.00
N ILE A 3 -5.98 -8.86 23.21
CA ILE A 3 -5.99 -9.80 22.08
C ILE A 3 -5.48 -11.13 22.60
N LEU A 4 -6.33 -12.17 22.59
CA LEU A 4 -5.98 -13.49 23.12
C LEU A 4 -5.18 -14.30 22.13
N TYR A 5 -5.54 -14.17 20.85
CA TYR A 5 -4.92 -14.89 19.74
C TYR A 5 -5.09 -14.12 18.44
N SER A 6 -4.18 -14.29 17.52
CA SER A 6 -4.29 -13.73 16.17
C SER A 6 -4.01 -14.79 15.13
N ILE A 7 -4.66 -14.69 13.96
CA ILE A 7 -4.49 -15.64 12.87
C ILE A 7 -4.38 -14.94 11.53
N CYS A 8 -3.50 -15.45 10.67
CA CYS A 8 -3.47 -15.18 9.24
C CYS A 8 -4.08 -16.36 8.52
N VAL A 9 -5.07 -16.11 7.67
CA VAL A 9 -5.82 -17.16 6.97
C VAL A 9 -6.19 -16.73 5.55
N PRO A 10 -6.17 -17.64 4.58
CA PRO A 10 -6.59 -17.37 3.20
C PRO A 10 -8.13 -17.37 3.09
N HIS A 11 -8.63 -16.88 1.95
CA HIS A 11 -10.07 -16.81 1.73
C HIS A 11 -10.53 -17.26 0.33
N PRO A 12 -10.02 -18.38 -0.23
CA PRO A 12 -10.48 -18.82 -1.53
C PRO A 12 -11.93 -19.31 -1.46
N PRO A 13 -12.85 -18.78 -2.29
CA PRO A 13 -14.26 -19.20 -2.24
C PRO A 13 -14.46 -20.69 -2.44
N LEU A 14 -13.63 -21.31 -3.26
CA LEU A 14 -13.69 -22.76 -3.54
C LEU A 14 -13.47 -23.67 -2.30
N ILE A 15 -12.97 -23.11 -1.18
CA ILE A 15 -12.82 -23.88 0.08
C ILE A 15 -14.16 -24.28 0.69
N ILE A 16 -15.26 -23.61 0.30
CA ILE A 16 -16.63 -23.93 0.68
C ILE A 16 -17.12 -25.07 -0.22
N PRO A 17 -17.55 -26.23 0.33
CA PRO A 17 -17.93 -27.39 -0.49
C PRO A 17 -19.01 -27.11 -1.54
N GLU A 18 -19.97 -26.23 -1.23
CA GLU A 18 -21.03 -25.82 -2.14
C GLU A 18 -20.51 -25.04 -3.36
N ILE A 19 -19.31 -24.44 -3.26
CA ILE A 19 -18.63 -23.69 -4.33
C ILE A 19 -17.62 -24.61 -5.02
N GLY A 20 -16.78 -25.29 -4.24
CA GLY A 20 -15.69 -26.14 -4.74
C GLY A 20 -16.17 -27.41 -5.44
N GLN A 21 -17.36 -27.94 -5.08
CA GLN A 21 -18.02 -29.09 -5.70
C GLN A 21 -17.09 -30.32 -5.88
N GLY A 22 -16.13 -30.45 -4.96
CA GLY A 22 -15.13 -31.52 -4.94
C GLY A 22 -13.69 -31.03 -5.19
N GLU A 23 -13.49 -29.85 -5.81
CA GLU A 23 -12.17 -29.27 -6.04
C GLU A 23 -11.51 -28.80 -4.73
N GLU A 24 -12.31 -28.44 -3.71
CA GLU A 24 -11.83 -28.09 -2.37
C GLU A 24 -10.92 -29.15 -1.74
N LYS A 25 -11.07 -30.42 -2.18
CA LYS A 25 -10.24 -31.54 -1.70
C LYS A 25 -8.77 -31.38 -2.08
N THR A 26 -8.48 -30.61 -3.12
CA THR A 26 -7.11 -30.34 -3.57
C THR A 26 -6.35 -29.45 -2.55
N ILE A 27 -7.07 -28.69 -1.71
CA ILE A 27 -6.52 -27.88 -0.61
C ILE A 27 -6.91 -28.45 0.75
N SER A 28 -6.89 -29.78 0.87
CA SER A 28 -7.31 -30.49 2.09
C SER A 28 -6.45 -30.13 3.32
N ASN A 29 -5.15 -29.82 3.16
CA ASN A 29 -4.31 -29.39 4.28
C ASN A 29 -4.73 -28.00 4.79
N THR A 30 -5.11 -27.10 3.89
CA THR A 30 -5.63 -25.78 4.24
C THR A 30 -6.95 -25.91 5.00
N ILE A 31 -7.88 -26.80 4.56
CA ILE A 31 -9.14 -27.06 5.26
C ILE A 31 -8.88 -27.62 6.65
N GLN A 32 -8.02 -28.64 6.77
CA GLN A 32 -7.68 -29.26 8.07
C GLN A 32 -7.03 -28.25 9.02
N SER A 33 -6.21 -27.37 8.50
CA SER A 33 -5.56 -26.31 9.27
C SER A 33 -6.58 -25.27 9.76
N TYR A 34 -7.54 -24.88 8.92
CA TYR A 34 -8.66 -24.05 9.35
C TYR A 34 -9.46 -24.70 10.48
N GLU A 35 -9.86 -25.96 10.30
CA GLU A 35 -10.61 -26.70 11.33
C GLU A 35 -9.83 -26.78 12.64
N SER A 36 -8.53 -27.07 12.55
CA SER A 36 -7.66 -27.19 13.73
C SER A 36 -7.53 -25.88 14.51
N ILE A 37 -7.25 -24.77 13.79
CA ILE A 37 -7.05 -23.47 14.43
C ILE A 37 -8.37 -22.91 14.99
N MET A 38 -9.49 -23.04 14.25
CA MET A 38 -10.79 -22.56 14.69
C MET A 38 -11.33 -23.35 15.91
N LYS A 39 -11.07 -24.66 15.92
CA LYS A 39 -11.36 -25.49 17.11
C LYS A 39 -10.53 -25.08 18.30
N TYR A 40 -9.25 -24.75 18.12
CA TYR A 40 -8.41 -24.27 19.22
C TYR A 40 -8.90 -22.92 19.76
N VAL A 41 -9.07 -21.91 18.89
CA VAL A 41 -9.46 -20.57 19.33
C VAL A 41 -10.86 -20.55 19.96
N SER A 42 -11.76 -21.45 19.57
CA SER A 42 -13.09 -21.56 20.20
C SER A 42 -13.04 -22.02 21.66
N THR A 43 -11.90 -22.53 22.14
CA THR A 43 -11.70 -22.85 23.59
C THR A 43 -11.34 -21.64 24.42
N LEU A 44 -11.00 -20.51 23.76
CA LEU A 44 -10.68 -19.25 24.42
C LEU A 44 -11.97 -18.47 24.72
N PRO A 45 -12.00 -17.65 25.76
CA PRO A 45 -13.18 -16.85 26.13
C PRO A 45 -13.36 -15.62 25.23
N ILE A 46 -13.54 -15.84 23.92
CA ILE A 46 -13.65 -14.77 22.91
C ILE A 46 -15.02 -14.10 23.03
N GLU A 47 -15.02 -12.78 23.13
CA GLU A 47 -16.21 -11.92 23.13
C GLU A 47 -16.41 -11.19 21.80
N THR A 48 -15.29 -10.84 21.13
CA THR A 48 -15.31 -10.12 19.84
C THR A 48 -14.26 -10.68 18.90
N VAL A 49 -14.64 -10.80 17.63
CA VAL A 49 -13.77 -11.18 16.53
C VAL A 49 -13.53 -9.95 15.65
N ILE A 50 -12.30 -9.51 15.55
CA ILE A 50 -11.91 -8.47 14.58
C ILE A 50 -11.45 -9.19 13.31
N VAL A 51 -12.11 -8.89 12.18
CA VAL A 51 -11.73 -9.42 10.87
C VAL A 51 -11.21 -8.27 10.01
N ILE A 52 -9.98 -8.39 9.55
CA ILE A 52 -9.38 -7.47 8.57
C ILE A 52 -9.47 -8.17 7.22
N SER A 53 -10.18 -7.56 6.26
CA SER A 53 -10.42 -8.15 4.94
C SER A 53 -10.00 -7.19 3.82
N PRO A 54 -9.21 -7.65 2.83
CA PRO A 54 -8.86 -6.85 1.67
C PRO A 54 -10.04 -6.65 0.69
N HIS A 55 -11.12 -7.40 0.87
CA HIS A 55 -12.33 -7.34 0.04
C HIS A 55 -13.49 -6.56 0.69
N ALA A 56 -13.31 -6.06 1.91
CA ALA A 56 -14.17 -5.04 2.47
C ALA A 56 -13.96 -3.70 1.71
N ILE A 57 -14.82 -2.72 1.98
CA ILE A 57 -14.68 -1.40 1.34
C ILE A 57 -13.26 -0.86 1.54
N ALA A 58 -12.59 -0.55 0.43
CA ALA A 58 -11.23 -0.01 0.39
C ALA A 58 -11.22 1.38 -0.24
N TYR A 59 -10.55 2.32 0.40
CA TYR A 59 -10.27 3.66 -0.11
C TYR A 59 -8.76 3.86 -0.28
N SER A 60 -8.37 4.81 -1.11
CA SER A 60 -6.95 5.13 -1.33
C SER A 60 -6.30 5.74 -0.09
N ASP A 61 -7.04 6.52 0.68
CA ASP A 61 -6.55 7.41 1.74
C ASP A 61 -7.24 7.22 3.10
N TYR A 62 -8.09 6.19 3.25
CA TYR A 62 -8.88 5.97 4.45
C TYR A 62 -9.09 4.50 4.76
N ILE A 63 -8.88 4.09 6.01
CA ILE A 63 -9.16 2.72 6.48
C ILE A 63 -10.59 2.65 6.97
N HIS A 64 -11.45 1.93 6.24
CA HIS A 64 -12.86 1.81 6.58
C HIS A 64 -13.10 0.75 7.67
N ILE A 65 -13.92 1.10 8.64
CA ILE A 65 -14.47 0.19 9.66
C ILE A 65 -15.97 0.13 9.43
N SER A 66 -16.52 -1.07 9.20
CA SER A 66 -17.94 -1.23 8.97
C SER A 66 -18.78 -0.71 10.12
N SER A 67 -19.82 0.05 9.82
CA SER A 67 -20.72 0.67 10.76
C SER A 67 -22.01 -0.18 10.94
N GLY A 68 -22.95 0.35 11.70
CA GLY A 68 -24.22 -0.33 11.95
C GLY A 68 -24.19 -1.30 13.10
N LYS A 69 -25.27 -2.07 13.27
CA LYS A 69 -25.44 -3.05 14.34
C LYS A 69 -25.36 -4.49 13.85
N HIS A 70 -25.58 -4.71 12.58
CA HIS A 70 -25.85 -6.01 11.93
C HIS A 70 -25.39 -6.00 10.50
N ALA A 71 -24.86 -7.06 10.04
CA ALA A 71 -24.55 -7.28 8.63
C ALA A 71 -24.77 -8.74 8.24
N SER A 72 -24.98 -8.96 6.98
CA SER A 72 -25.10 -10.30 6.42
C SER A 72 -24.46 -10.35 5.04
N GLY A 73 -24.14 -11.54 4.58
CA GLY A 73 -23.70 -11.80 3.24
C GLY A 73 -23.94 -13.25 2.86
N ASP A 74 -23.89 -13.54 1.59
CA ASP A 74 -23.96 -14.89 1.07
C ASP A 74 -22.98 -15.09 -0.10
N PHE A 75 -22.88 -16.31 -0.57
CA PHE A 75 -21.98 -16.65 -1.68
C PHE A 75 -22.69 -16.73 -3.04
N SER A 76 -23.77 -15.95 -3.26
CA SER A 76 -24.52 -15.93 -4.53
C SER A 76 -23.64 -15.59 -5.72
N GLN A 77 -22.67 -14.69 -5.58
CA GLN A 77 -21.69 -14.38 -6.62
C GLN A 77 -20.81 -15.58 -7.04
N PHE A 78 -20.76 -16.62 -6.20
CA PHE A 78 -20.07 -17.88 -6.45
C PHE A 78 -21.06 -19.06 -6.61
N HIS A 79 -22.32 -18.77 -6.93
CA HIS A 79 -23.40 -19.74 -7.16
C HIS A 79 -23.80 -20.58 -5.93
N ALA A 80 -23.51 -20.13 -4.73
CA ALA A 80 -23.82 -20.80 -3.45
C ALA A 80 -24.59 -19.88 -2.47
N GLY A 81 -25.65 -19.22 -2.93
CA GLY A 81 -26.44 -18.25 -2.14
C GLY A 81 -27.18 -18.87 -0.93
N ASN A 82 -27.22 -20.20 -0.83
CA ASN A 82 -27.72 -20.90 0.34
C ASN A 82 -26.73 -20.88 1.53
N VAL A 83 -25.46 -20.60 1.28
CA VAL A 83 -24.45 -20.41 2.35
C VAL A 83 -24.45 -18.94 2.73
N ARG A 84 -24.98 -18.64 3.93
CA ARG A 84 -25.17 -17.29 4.43
C ARG A 84 -24.48 -17.10 5.78
N ILE A 85 -23.88 -15.94 5.98
CA ILE A 85 -23.26 -15.52 7.24
C ILE A 85 -23.97 -14.24 7.70
N GLU A 86 -24.31 -14.21 8.98
CA GLU A 86 -24.89 -13.04 9.64
C GLU A 86 -24.07 -12.73 10.89
N VAL A 87 -23.88 -11.46 11.19
CA VAL A 87 -23.09 -11.00 12.33
C VAL A 87 -23.73 -9.80 13.02
N ASP A 88 -23.53 -9.72 14.34
CA ASP A 88 -23.75 -8.52 15.12
C ASP A 88 -22.44 -7.77 15.32
N TYR A 89 -22.42 -6.49 15.00
CA TYR A 89 -21.24 -5.67 15.19
C TYR A 89 -21.03 -5.24 16.63
N ASP A 90 -19.77 -5.22 17.08
CA ASP A 90 -19.35 -4.60 18.34
C ASP A 90 -19.23 -3.07 18.15
N THR A 91 -20.38 -2.40 18.16
CA THR A 91 -20.45 -0.95 17.92
C THR A 91 -19.68 -0.12 18.95
N GLU A 92 -19.49 -0.64 20.17
CA GLU A 92 -18.70 0.02 21.20
C GLU A 92 -17.21 -0.03 20.85
N LEU A 93 -16.71 -1.21 20.46
CA LEU A 93 -15.31 -1.36 20.05
C LEU A 93 -15.01 -0.60 18.76
N VAL A 94 -15.91 -0.62 17.76
CA VAL A 94 -15.80 0.22 16.54
C VAL A 94 -15.61 1.69 16.91
N LYS A 95 -16.43 2.22 17.83
CA LYS A 95 -16.31 3.60 18.30
C LYS A 95 -14.96 3.87 18.98
N LYS A 96 -14.49 2.97 19.85
CA LYS A 96 -13.19 3.11 20.53
C LYS A 96 -12.03 3.10 19.54
N ILE A 97 -12.03 2.20 18.54
CA ILE A 97 -10.99 2.15 17.49
C ILE A 97 -10.98 3.45 16.68
N THR A 98 -12.17 3.93 16.25
CA THR A 98 -12.28 5.21 15.52
C THR A 98 -11.76 6.39 16.35
N GLN A 99 -12.03 6.42 17.65
CA GLN A 99 -11.53 7.48 18.53
C GLN A 99 -10.00 7.42 18.71
N SER A 100 -9.45 6.21 18.87
CA SER A 100 -8.00 6.01 18.96
C SER A 100 -7.31 6.42 17.65
N ALA A 101 -7.84 6.00 16.49
CA ALA A 101 -7.31 6.41 15.19
C ALA A 101 -7.29 7.95 15.03
N LYS A 102 -8.40 8.63 15.39
CA LYS A 102 -8.48 10.09 15.37
C LYS A 102 -7.45 10.74 16.30
N LYS A 103 -7.26 10.21 17.51
CA LYS A 103 -6.26 10.69 18.49
C LYS A 103 -4.84 10.62 17.93
N HIS A 104 -4.55 9.60 17.13
CA HIS A 104 -3.24 9.36 16.53
C HIS A 104 -3.13 9.88 15.09
N HIS A 105 -4.06 10.73 14.64
CA HIS A 105 -4.07 11.35 13.30
C HIS A 105 -4.06 10.35 12.15
N ILE A 106 -4.71 9.18 12.35
CA ILE A 106 -4.87 8.18 11.29
C ILE A 106 -6.24 8.33 10.67
N PHE A 107 -6.30 8.45 9.35
CA PHE A 107 -7.54 8.52 8.60
C PHE A 107 -8.22 7.13 8.57
N ALA A 108 -9.00 6.86 9.61
CA ALA A 108 -9.74 5.61 9.77
C ALA A 108 -11.03 5.81 10.56
N GLY A 109 -12.04 5.00 10.27
CA GLY A 109 -13.33 5.03 10.98
C GLY A 109 -14.48 4.58 10.11
N THR A 110 -15.68 5.09 10.40
CA THR A 110 -16.95 4.62 9.81
C THR A 110 -17.52 5.53 8.73
N LEU A 111 -16.71 6.40 8.12
CA LEU A 111 -17.15 7.23 6.99
C LEU A 111 -17.22 6.39 5.72
N GLY A 112 -18.24 6.64 4.90
CA GLY A 112 -18.48 5.94 3.65
C GLY A 112 -19.75 5.11 3.65
N LYS A 113 -19.84 4.16 2.74
CA LYS A 113 -20.98 3.24 2.63
C LYS A 113 -20.70 1.97 3.41
N ASP A 114 -21.73 1.37 3.97
CA ASP A 114 -21.70 -0.02 4.37
C ASP A 114 -22.12 -0.90 3.19
N ASP A 115 -21.59 -2.11 3.15
CA ASP A 115 -21.90 -3.14 2.17
C ASP A 115 -22.19 -4.46 2.87
N ASP A 116 -22.69 -5.43 2.10
CA ASP A 116 -22.83 -6.80 2.56
C ASP A 116 -21.44 -7.40 2.90
N LEU A 117 -21.44 -8.47 3.70
CA LEU A 117 -20.19 -9.14 4.05
C LEU A 117 -19.52 -9.71 2.80
N ASP A 118 -18.24 -9.40 2.63
CA ASP A 118 -17.39 -9.94 1.58
C ASP A 118 -16.90 -11.36 1.91
N HIS A 119 -16.41 -12.08 0.90
CA HIS A 119 -15.92 -13.46 1.07
C HIS A 119 -14.67 -13.54 1.95
N GLY A 120 -13.79 -12.52 1.94
CA GLY A 120 -12.62 -12.47 2.83
C GLY A 120 -13.01 -12.35 4.30
N THR A 121 -14.17 -11.78 4.61
CA THR A 121 -14.78 -11.79 5.94
C THR A 121 -15.55 -13.09 6.21
N MET A 122 -16.36 -13.54 5.25
CA MET A 122 -17.28 -14.66 5.45
C MET A 122 -16.58 -16.02 5.57
N ILE A 123 -15.51 -16.27 4.82
CA ILE A 123 -14.83 -17.57 4.84
C ILE A 123 -14.21 -17.90 6.21
N PRO A 124 -13.42 -17.01 6.83
CA PRO A 124 -12.95 -17.28 8.21
C PRO A 124 -14.10 -17.49 9.21
N LEU A 125 -15.17 -16.70 9.09
CA LEU A 125 -16.34 -16.84 9.97
C LEU A 125 -17.14 -18.12 9.68
N TYR A 126 -17.19 -18.61 8.44
CA TYR A 126 -17.78 -19.91 8.11
C TYR A 126 -17.12 -21.05 8.90
N PHE A 127 -15.78 -21.06 8.96
CA PHE A 127 -15.06 -22.06 9.74
C PHE A 127 -15.22 -21.87 11.24
N LEU A 128 -15.13 -20.61 11.72
CA LEU A 128 -15.30 -20.30 13.14
C LEU A 128 -16.68 -20.69 13.65
N ASN A 129 -17.72 -20.42 12.86
CA ASN A 129 -19.12 -20.71 13.19
C ASN A 129 -19.44 -22.20 13.39
N LYS A 130 -18.55 -23.11 13.01
CA LYS A 130 -18.69 -24.54 13.35
C LYS A 130 -18.45 -24.82 14.81
N TYR A 131 -17.69 -23.94 15.50
CA TYR A 131 -17.21 -24.17 16.88
C TYR A 131 -17.61 -23.09 17.89
N LEU A 132 -17.79 -21.83 17.45
CA LEU A 132 -18.13 -20.69 18.30
C LEU A 132 -19.33 -19.96 17.71
N LYS A 133 -20.31 -19.57 18.56
CA LYS A 133 -21.56 -18.91 18.12
C LYS A 133 -21.77 -17.54 18.75
N ASP A 134 -21.40 -17.38 20.00
CA ASP A 134 -21.72 -16.18 20.79
C ASP A 134 -20.52 -15.22 20.78
N TYR A 135 -20.44 -14.37 19.74
CA TYR A 135 -19.42 -13.32 19.62
C TYR A 135 -19.95 -12.16 18.79
N LYS A 136 -19.35 -11.00 18.96
CA LYS A 136 -19.56 -9.84 18.09
C LYS A 136 -18.42 -9.68 17.08
N VAL A 137 -18.65 -8.91 16.03
CA VAL A 137 -17.67 -8.69 14.97
C VAL A 137 -17.27 -7.21 14.88
N VAL A 138 -16.01 -6.95 14.60
CA VAL A 138 -15.54 -5.69 14.01
C VAL A 138 -14.94 -6.03 12.65
N ARG A 139 -15.48 -5.48 11.58
CA ARG A 139 -14.99 -5.68 10.21
C ARG A 139 -14.21 -4.46 9.76
N ILE A 140 -13.01 -4.68 9.25
CA ILE A 140 -12.06 -3.63 8.87
C ILE A 140 -11.59 -3.89 7.44
N GLY A 141 -11.65 -2.87 6.60
CA GLY A 141 -11.04 -2.87 5.27
C GLY A 141 -9.56 -2.49 5.31
N ILE A 142 -8.90 -2.64 4.18
CA ILE A 142 -7.56 -2.11 3.93
C ILE A 142 -7.65 -0.79 3.14
N SER A 143 -6.52 -0.15 2.89
CA SER A 143 -6.49 1.11 2.14
C SER A 143 -5.25 1.23 1.25
N GLY A 144 -5.19 2.32 0.46
CA GLY A 144 -4.00 2.71 -0.26
C GLY A 144 -2.92 3.40 0.61
N LEU A 145 -3.09 3.54 1.92
CA LEU A 145 -2.12 4.18 2.82
C LEU A 145 -0.81 3.37 2.98
N SER A 146 0.22 3.97 3.59
CA SER A 146 1.54 3.35 3.75
C SER A 146 1.53 2.11 4.65
N PRO A 147 2.52 1.20 4.52
CA PRO A 147 2.71 0.06 5.43
C PRO A 147 2.77 0.48 6.89
N LEU A 148 3.49 1.57 7.20
CA LEU A 148 3.59 2.09 8.56
C LEU A 148 2.25 2.62 9.07
N THR A 149 1.42 3.23 8.21
CA THR A 149 0.08 3.69 8.60
C THR A 149 -0.83 2.52 8.95
N HIS A 150 -0.81 1.43 8.17
CA HIS A 150 -1.56 0.21 8.51
C HIS A 150 -1.08 -0.38 9.84
N TYR A 151 0.23 -0.43 10.06
CA TYR A 151 0.79 -0.87 11.33
C TYR A 151 0.35 0.01 12.50
N ARG A 152 0.43 1.35 12.39
CA ARG A 152 -0.02 2.30 13.40
C ARG A 152 -1.51 2.18 13.69
N PHE A 153 -2.31 1.92 12.66
CA PHE A 153 -3.72 1.63 12.86
C PHE A 153 -3.92 0.36 13.69
N GLY A 154 -3.10 -0.67 13.50
CA GLY A 154 -3.06 -1.83 14.37
C GLY A 154 -2.76 -1.47 15.83
N GLN A 155 -1.84 -0.53 16.09
CA GLN A 155 -1.58 -0.03 17.45
C GLN A 155 -2.82 0.68 18.04
N CYS A 156 -3.61 1.37 17.22
CA CYS A 156 -4.90 1.95 17.66
C CYS A 156 -5.91 0.87 18.05
N ILE A 157 -5.94 -0.25 17.32
CA ILE A 157 -6.77 -1.41 17.70
C ILE A 157 -6.32 -1.95 19.05
N LYS A 158 -5.01 -2.17 19.27
CA LYS A 158 -4.43 -2.60 20.55
C LYS A 158 -4.86 -1.70 21.72
N GLU A 159 -4.78 -0.37 21.54
CA GLU A 159 -5.20 0.62 22.55
C GLU A 159 -6.72 0.51 22.83
N ALA A 160 -7.53 0.40 21.79
CA ALA A 160 -9.00 0.43 21.88
C ALA A 160 -9.60 -0.85 22.51
N VAL A 161 -8.97 -2.00 22.28
CA VAL A 161 -9.46 -3.31 22.78
C VAL A 161 -9.51 -3.33 24.31
N GLY A 162 -8.54 -2.72 25.00
CA GLY A 162 -8.51 -2.67 26.48
C GLY A 162 -8.51 -4.08 27.10
N ASP A 163 -9.47 -4.37 27.97
CA ASP A 163 -9.59 -5.66 28.67
C ASP A 163 -10.50 -6.67 27.97
N LYS A 164 -11.11 -6.31 26.84
CA LYS A 164 -12.01 -7.17 26.08
C LYS A 164 -11.25 -8.36 25.46
N ASN A 165 -11.83 -9.53 25.51
CA ASN A 165 -11.25 -10.76 24.96
C ASN A 165 -11.48 -10.83 23.44
N VAL A 166 -10.45 -10.63 22.66
CA VAL A 166 -10.53 -10.51 21.20
C VAL A 166 -9.73 -11.59 20.48
N LEU A 167 -10.35 -12.18 19.45
CA LEU A 167 -9.66 -12.88 18.37
C LEU A 167 -9.44 -11.90 17.21
N LEU A 168 -8.22 -11.80 16.72
CA LEU A 168 -7.89 -10.99 15.56
C LEU A 168 -7.62 -11.89 14.34
N ILE A 169 -8.36 -11.69 13.26
CA ILE A 169 -8.23 -12.44 12.01
C ILE A 169 -7.72 -11.48 10.92
N ALA A 170 -6.51 -11.71 10.45
CA ALA A 170 -5.96 -11.08 9.26
C ALA A 170 -6.24 -12.00 8.06
N SER A 171 -7.29 -11.68 7.32
CA SER A 171 -7.70 -12.43 6.14
C SER A 171 -6.90 -11.95 4.92
N GLY A 172 -6.34 -12.89 4.15
CA GLY A 172 -5.57 -12.57 2.96
C GLY A 172 -4.91 -13.80 2.33
N ASP A 173 -5.06 -13.91 1.01
CA ASP A 173 -4.28 -14.86 0.23
C ASP A 173 -2.86 -14.32 0.04
N LEU A 174 -1.91 -15.23 -0.16
CA LEU A 174 -0.55 -14.88 -0.51
C LEU A 174 -0.47 -14.56 -2.02
N SER A 175 0.63 -14.83 -2.69
CA SER A 175 0.75 -14.50 -4.11
C SER A 175 -0.32 -15.16 -4.97
N HIS A 176 -0.80 -14.44 -5.98
CA HIS A 176 -1.70 -14.96 -7.02
C HIS A 176 -0.96 -15.39 -8.29
N CYS A 177 0.38 -15.30 -8.32
CA CYS A 177 1.21 -15.51 -9.51
C CYS A 177 2.12 -16.75 -9.40
N LEU A 178 1.57 -17.89 -8.95
CA LEU A 178 2.37 -19.12 -8.70
C LEU A 178 2.42 -20.10 -9.89
N LYS A 179 1.56 -19.94 -10.91
CA LYS A 179 1.45 -20.88 -12.02
C LYS A 179 1.12 -20.19 -13.32
N GLU A 180 1.69 -20.69 -14.45
CA GLU A 180 1.42 -20.19 -15.79
C GLU A 180 -0.06 -20.32 -16.18
N ASP A 181 -0.69 -21.43 -15.78
CA ASP A 181 -2.11 -21.74 -16.00
C ASP A 181 -3.02 -21.24 -14.86
N GLY A 182 -2.46 -20.44 -13.94
CA GLY A 182 -3.19 -19.80 -12.85
C GLY A 182 -3.93 -18.53 -13.30
N PRO A 183 -4.79 -17.97 -12.43
CA PRO A 183 -5.66 -16.84 -12.80
C PRO A 183 -4.89 -15.56 -13.16
N TYR A 184 -3.64 -15.40 -12.68
CA TYR A 184 -2.79 -14.23 -12.90
C TYR A 184 -1.46 -14.57 -13.58
N GLY A 185 -1.29 -15.83 -14.06
CA GLY A 185 -0.05 -16.31 -14.64
C GLY A 185 1.05 -16.59 -13.60
N TYR A 186 2.27 -16.77 -14.09
CA TYR A 186 3.44 -16.98 -13.24
C TYR A 186 4.35 -15.76 -13.25
N LYS A 187 4.82 -15.37 -12.07
CA LYS A 187 5.91 -14.41 -11.89
C LYS A 187 6.89 -14.94 -10.84
N GLU A 188 8.18 -14.67 -11.02
CA GLU A 188 9.25 -15.12 -10.11
C GLU A 188 9.05 -14.58 -8.68
N GLU A 189 8.52 -13.37 -8.57
CA GLU A 189 8.23 -12.71 -7.30
C GLU A 189 7.18 -13.46 -6.47
N GLY A 190 6.27 -14.18 -7.12
CA GLY A 190 5.19 -14.90 -6.45
C GLY A 190 5.68 -15.92 -5.43
N PRO A 191 6.39 -16.99 -5.84
CA PRO A 191 6.94 -17.97 -4.90
C PRO A 191 7.94 -17.37 -3.89
N LEU A 192 8.68 -16.33 -4.28
CA LEU A 192 9.62 -15.65 -3.39
C LEU A 192 8.88 -14.89 -2.28
N PHE A 193 7.81 -14.18 -2.63
CA PHE A 193 6.96 -13.50 -1.66
C PHE A 193 6.35 -14.49 -0.64
N ASP A 194 5.79 -15.59 -1.13
CA ASP A 194 5.17 -16.61 -0.27
C ASP A 194 6.19 -17.22 0.68
N HIS A 195 7.40 -17.52 0.18
CA HIS A 195 8.50 -18.01 1.01
C HIS A 195 8.88 -17.02 2.11
N ASP A 196 9.01 -15.74 1.78
CA ASP A 196 9.37 -14.68 2.71
C ASP A 196 8.30 -14.49 3.79
N ILE A 197 7.02 -14.45 3.43
CA ILE A 197 5.91 -14.34 4.38
C ILE A 197 5.88 -15.54 5.33
N ILE A 198 6.01 -16.78 4.81
CA ILE A 198 6.01 -17.99 5.63
C ILE A 198 7.22 -17.98 6.59
N THR A 199 8.36 -17.52 6.14
CA THR A 199 9.57 -17.40 6.98
C THR A 199 9.38 -16.35 8.07
N ALA A 200 8.80 -15.20 7.72
CA ALA A 200 8.48 -14.15 8.67
C ALA A 200 7.44 -14.64 9.71
N TRP A 201 6.41 -15.37 9.30
CA TRP A 201 5.43 -15.98 10.23
C TRP A 201 6.09 -16.94 11.22
N LYS A 202 6.90 -17.89 10.73
CA LYS A 202 7.59 -18.88 11.56
C LYS A 202 8.50 -18.25 12.62
N ASN A 203 9.13 -17.13 12.27
CA ASN A 203 10.05 -16.41 13.14
C ASN A 203 9.38 -15.28 13.93
N SER A 204 8.08 -15.03 13.73
CA SER A 204 7.36 -13.84 14.23
C SER A 204 8.08 -12.53 13.85
N ASP A 205 8.70 -12.49 12.67
CA ASP A 205 9.40 -11.31 12.14
C ASP A 205 8.42 -10.38 11.44
N PHE A 206 7.77 -9.51 12.21
CA PHE A 206 6.81 -8.55 11.70
C PHE A 206 7.45 -7.32 11.05
N MET A 207 8.76 -7.11 11.24
CA MET A 207 9.50 -6.08 10.51
C MET A 207 9.46 -6.35 9.00
N ARG A 208 9.53 -7.64 8.60
CA ARG A 208 9.48 -8.01 7.19
C ARG A 208 8.21 -7.52 6.49
N PHE A 209 7.06 -7.51 7.15
CA PHE A 209 5.80 -7.01 6.56
C PHE A 209 5.84 -5.53 6.17
N LEU A 210 6.72 -4.73 6.81
CA LEU A 210 6.88 -3.30 6.53
C LEU A 210 7.99 -3.01 5.51
N THR A 211 8.86 -3.98 5.21
CA THR A 211 10.10 -3.75 4.45
C THR A 211 10.12 -4.40 3.06
N PHE A 212 8.98 -4.84 2.55
CA PHE A 212 8.89 -5.29 1.17
C PHE A 212 9.00 -4.11 0.20
N ASP A 213 9.69 -4.33 -0.90
CA ASP A 213 9.71 -3.40 -2.01
C ASP A 213 8.31 -3.31 -2.67
N PRO A 214 7.77 -2.11 -2.95
CA PRO A 214 6.45 -1.96 -3.55
C PRO A 214 6.29 -2.64 -4.91
N LEU A 215 7.29 -2.58 -5.79
CA LEU A 215 7.25 -3.21 -7.12
C LEU A 215 7.27 -4.73 -7.01
N PHE A 216 8.03 -5.25 -6.04
CA PHE A 216 8.06 -6.68 -5.75
C PHE A 216 6.69 -7.20 -5.28
N ILE A 217 5.99 -6.44 -4.40
CA ILE A 217 4.64 -6.80 -3.93
C ILE A 217 3.64 -6.74 -5.09
N GLU A 218 3.70 -5.69 -5.92
CA GLU A 218 2.83 -5.55 -7.08
C GLU A 218 3.03 -6.71 -8.07
N ALA A 219 4.29 -7.11 -8.32
CA ALA A 219 4.59 -8.26 -9.16
C ALA A 219 4.07 -9.58 -8.56
N ALA A 220 4.16 -9.77 -7.24
CA ALA A 220 3.61 -10.95 -6.57
C ALA A 220 2.09 -10.99 -6.58
N SER A 221 1.41 -9.85 -6.77
CA SER A 221 -0.06 -9.72 -6.86
C SER A 221 -0.79 -10.37 -5.67
N GLU A 222 -0.38 -10.04 -4.46
CA GLU A 222 -0.94 -10.56 -3.21
C GLU A 222 -2.12 -9.71 -2.71
N CYS A 223 -2.90 -10.20 -1.76
CA CYS A 223 -3.94 -9.41 -1.11
C CYS A 223 -3.87 -9.38 0.42
N GLY A 224 -3.01 -10.18 1.05
CA GLY A 224 -2.97 -10.36 2.51
C GLY A 224 -2.08 -9.39 3.27
N LEU A 225 -1.03 -8.84 2.65
CA LEU A 225 0.04 -8.13 3.35
C LEU A 225 -0.45 -6.95 4.20
N ARG A 226 -1.39 -6.15 3.67
CA ARG A 226 -1.96 -5.02 4.43
C ARG A 226 -2.75 -5.47 5.66
N SER A 227 -3.47 -6.57 5.56
CA SER A 227 -4.13 -7.20 6.72
C SER A 227 -3.09 -7.67 7.76
N PHE A 228 -1.96 -8.24 7.30
CA PHE A 228 -0.87 -8.67 8.17
C PHE A 228 -0.15 -7.49 8.83
N GLN A 229 -0.01 -6.36 8.14
CA GLN A 229 0.55 -5.11 8.70
C GLN A 229 -0.31 -4.55 9.84
N ILE A 230 -1.63 -4.51 9.67
CA ILE A 230 -2.56 -4.08 10.74
C ILE A 230 -2.47 -5.05 11.92
N MET A 231 -2.49 -6.36 11.67
CA MET A 231 -2.32 -7.37 12.70
C MET A 231 -1.01 -7.20 13.47
N ALA A 232 0.11 -7.01 12.76
CA ALA A 232 1.41 -6.82 13.37
C ALA A 232 1.44 -5.61 14.32
N GLY A 233 0.79 -4.51 13.94
CA GLY A 233 0.63 -3.34 14.80
C GLY A 233 -0.24 -3.60 16.03
N ALA A 234 -1.29 -4.39 15.89
CA ALA A 234 -2.13 -4.79 17.01
C ALA A 234 -1.38 -5.69 18.02
N LEU A 235 -0.34 -6.37 17.56
CA LEU A 235 0.54 -7.21 18.37
C LEU A 235 1.87 -6.53 18.72
N ASP A 236 1.97 -5.22 18.54
CA ASP A 236 3.17 -4.45 18.89
C ASP A 236 3.52 -4.61 20.38
N GLN A 237 4.82 -4.77 20.66
CA GLN A 237 5.35 -4.98 22.01
C GLN A 237 4.79 -6.23 22.75
N LYS A 238 4.24 -7.20 22.00
CA LYS A 238 3.79 -8.47 22.60
C LYS A 238 4.84 -9.56 22.40
N LYS A 239 5.02 -10.40 23.43
CA LYS A 239 5.75 -11.66 23.30
C LYS A 239 4.84 -12.65 22.60
N ILE A 240 5.29 -13.15 21.45
CA ILE A 240 4.48 -13.94 20.53
C ILE A 240 5.14 -15.30 20.33
N LYS A 241 4.31 -16.34 20.30
CA LYS A 241 4.66 -17.67 19.84
C LYS A 241 3.91 -17.98 18.58
N SER A 242 4.64 -18.18 17.49
CA SER A 242 4.09 -18.54 16.19
C SER A 242 3.73 -20.02 16.12
N HIS A 243 2.59 -20.33 15.53
CA HIS A 243 2.11 -21.65 15.22
C HIS A 243 1.80 -21.72 13.72
N TYR A 244 2.77 -22.17 12.93
CA TYR A 244 2.60 -22.39 11.50
C TYR A 244 1.82 -23.69 11.25
N TYR A 245 0.75 -23.64 10.43
CA TYR A 245 -0.12 -24.78 10.15
C TYR A 245 0.10 -25.37 8.76
N SER A 246 -0.10 -24.60 7.71
CA SER A 246 0.00 -25.09 6.34
C SER A 246 0.28 -24.00 5.31
N TYR A 247 0.71 -24.45 4.14
CA TYR A 247 0.76 -23.67 2.90
C TYR A 247 0.51 -24.60 1.72
N GLU A 248 -0.37 -24.18 0.82
CA GLU A 248 -0.69 -24.84 -0.45
C GLU A 248 -0.92 -23.78 -1.53
N GLY A 249 -0.62 -24.12 -2.80
CA GLY A 249 -0.81 -23.21 -3.93
C GLY A 249 -1.21 -23.91 -5.23
N PRO A 250 -2.14 -24.91 -5.19
CA PRO A 250 -2.38 -25.76 -6.36
C PRO A 250 -3.08 -25.05 -7.50
N PHE A 251 -3.78 -23.94 -7.23
CA PHE A 251 -4.56 -23.16 -8.21
C PHE A 251 -3.86 -21.87 -8.66
N GLY A 252 -2.56 -21.72 -8.40
CA GLY A 252 -1.81 -20.50 -8.75
C GLY A 252 -1.91 -19.39 -7.72
N VAL A 253 -2.62 -19.63 -6.62
CA VAL A 253 -2.77 -18.71 -5.48
C VAL A 253 -2.25 -19.38 -4.22
N GLY A 254 -1.46 -18.65 -3.40
CA GLY A 254 -0.88 -19.14 -2.16
C GLY A 254 -1.84 -19.09 -0.98
N TYR A 255 -2.11 -20.23 -0.36
CA TYR A 255 -3.00 -20.37 0.80
C TYR A 255 -2.20 -20.76 2.03
N GLY A 256 -1.85 -19.76 2.84
CA GLY A 256 -1.08 -19.95 4.06
C GLY A 256 -1.91 -19.78 5.32
N ILE A 257 -1.68 -20.59 6.36
CA ILE A 257 -2.30 -20.47 7.68
C ILE A 257 -1.26 -20.43 8.77
N CYS A 258 -1.32 -19.39 9.59
CA CYS A 258 -0.47 -19.21 10.76
C CYS A 258 -1.26 -18.58 11.92
N GLY A 259 -1.02 -19.08 13.14
CA GLY A 259 -1.56 -18.52 14.36
C GLY A 259 -0.47 -17.88 15.22
N PHE A 260 -0.83 -16.88 16.01
CA PHE A 260 0.06 -16.14 16.91
C PHE A 260 -0.54 -16.10 18.31
N GLU A 261 0.05 -16.85 19.20
CA GLU A 261 -0.30 -16.90 20.63
C GLU A 261 0.41 -15.76 21.36
N ILE A 262 -0.34 -14.99 22.13
CA ILE A 262 0.22 -13.89 22.92
C ILE A 262 0.65 -14.44 24.29
N CYS A 263 1.96 -14.45 24.55
CA CYS A 263 2.57 -15.05 25.74
C CYS A 263 2.97 -14.01 26.80
N GLY A 264 2.61 -12.75 26.62
CA GLY A 264 2.95 -11.64 27.52
C GLY A 264 3.43 -10.40 26.80
N GLU A 265 4.17 -9.55 27.51
CA GLU A 265 4.75 -8.32 26.97
C GLU A 265 6.22 -8.55 26.57
N ASP A 266 6.64 -7.87 25.49
CA ASP A 266 8.03 -7.78 25.05
C ASP A 266 8.29 -6.39 24.46
N LEU A 267 8.74 -5.47 25.30
CA LEU A 267 8.99 -4.08 24.92
C LEU A 267 10.10 -3.92 23.86
N THR A 268 10.91 -4.96 23.64
CA THR A 268 11.92 -4.93 22.58
C THR A 268 11.32 -5.11 21.18
N ARG A 269 10.08 -5.57 21.09
CA ARG A 269 9.32 -5.69 19.84
C ARG A 269 8.57 -4.41 19.46
N ASP A 270 9.15 -3.28 19.70
CA ASP A 270 8.68 -1.96 19.25
C ASP A 270 8.99 -1.76 17.77
N ILE A 271 8.31 -2.53 16.93
CA ILE A 271 8.60 -2.67 15.49
C ILE A 271 8.35 -1.36 14.74
N GLY A 272 7.29 -0.64 15.09
CA GLY A 272 6.96 0.62 14.42
C GLY A 272 8.05 1.67 14.58
N ASN A 273 8.63 1.84 15.78
CA ASN A 273 9.72 2.77 16.01
C ASN A 273 11.05 2.26 15.42
N GLN A 274 11.28 0.94 15.44
CA GLN A 274 12.46 0.35 14.78
C GLN A 274 12.40 0.57 13.26
N TYR A 275 11.24 0.39 12.63
CA TYR A 275 11.04 0.65 11.22
C TYR A 275 11.28 2.12 10.89
N LYS A 276 10.66 3.05 11.66
CA LYS A 276 10.87 4.48 11.48
C LYS A 276 12.35 4.86 11.56
N LYS A 277 13.07 4.33 12.56
CA LYS A 277 14.50 4.57 12.71
C LYS A 277 15.31 4.02 11.53
N LYS A 278 15.00 2.80 11.07
CA LYS A 278 15.63 2.21 9.89
C LYS A 278 15.43 3.08 8.65
N MET A 279 14.21 3.54 8.38
CA MET A 279 13.91 4.42 7.25
C MET A 279 14.69 5.75 7.34
N GLN A 280 14.76 6.35 8.52
CA GLN A 280 15.55 7.57 8.74
C GLN A 280 17.05 7.36 8.49
N GLU A 281 17.59 6.20 8.88
CA GLU A 281 18.99 5.84 8.60
C GLU A 281 19.23 5.64 7.10
N GLU A 282 18.26 5.07 6.36
CA GLU A 282 18.32 4.92 4.91
C GLU A 282 18.24 6.27 4.20
N VAL A 283 17.30 7.14 4.59
CA VAL A 283 17.20 8.51 4.05
C VAL A 283 18.47 9.30 4.32
N LYS A 284 19.06 9.15 5.52
CA LYS A 284 20.33 9.81 5.85
C LYS A 284 21.46 9.38 4.90
N LYS A 285 21.56 8.09 4.59
CA LYS A 285 22.56 7.60 3.62
C LYS A 285 22.33 8.17 2.21
N ILE A 286 21.07 8.29 1.78
CA ILE A 286 20.73 8.93 0.51
C ILE A 286 21.18 10.39 0.54
N LYS A 287 20.85 11.15 1.60
CA LYS A 287 21.24 12.55 1.78
C LYS A 287 22.78 12.77 1.70
N GLU A 288 23.58 11.81 2.17
CA GLU A 288 25.04 11.88 2.12
C GLU A 288 25.61 11.79 0.70
N HIS A 289 24.85 11.23 -0.25
CA HIS A 289 25.28 11.01 -1.64
C HIS A 289 24.57 11.92 -2.65
N GLU A 290 23.66 12.78 -2.20
CA GLU A 290 22.98 13.76 -3.05
C GLU A 290 23.98 14.66 -3.79
N ASP A 291 23.73 14.89 -5.07
CA ASP A 291 24.50 15.87 -5.84
C ASP A 291 24.04 17.32 -5.58
N ASP A 292 24.67 18.27 -6.24
CA ASP A 292 24.39 19.70 -6.03
C ASP A 292 22.97 20.09 -6.45
N TYR A 293 22.33 19.39 -7.39
CA TYR A 293 20.96 19.65 -7.83
C TYR A 293 19.96 19.25 -6.76
N VAL A 294 20.09 18.02 -6.26
CA VAL A 294 19.20 17.50 -5.20
C VAL A 294 19.43 18.23 -3.90
N ARG A 295 20.70 18.52 -3.56
CA ARG A 295 21.06 19.27 -2.36
C ARG A 295 20.48 20.69 -2.35
N LEU A 296 20.44 21.36 -3.52
CA LEU A 296 19.78 22.66 -3.69
C LEU A 296 18.26 22.54 -3.49
N ALA A 297 17.62 21.55 -4.09
CA ALA A 297 16.19 21.31 -3.92
C ALA A 297 15.84 21.04 -2.44
N ARG A 298 16.61 20.17 -1.75
CA ARG A 298 16.44 19.86 -0.33
C ARG A 298 16.58 21.10 0.55
N THR A 299 17.66 21.83 0.39
CA THR A 299 17.91 23.07 1.18
C THR A 299 16.77 24.05 0.99
N THR A 300 16.27 24.20 -0.23
CA THR A 300 15.11 25.05 -0.54
C THR A 300 13.87 24.60 0.21
N ILE A 301 13.53 23.28 0.14
CA ILE A 301 12.36 22.72 0.81
C ILE A 301 12.46 22.90 2.33
N GLU A 302 13.59 22.51 2.92
CA GLU A 302 13.81 22.60 4.36
C GLU A 302 13.69 24.04 4.88
N HIS A 303 14.28 25.00 4.16
CA HIS A 303 14.20 26.41 4.51
C HIS A 303 12.79 26.98 4.35
N TYR A 304 12.14 26.68 3.21
CA TYR A 304 10.80 27.18 2.94
C TYR A 304 9.74 26.60 3.91
N VAL A 305 9.84 25.31 4.23
CA VAL A 305 8.91 24.67 5.19
C VAL A 305 9.02 25.30 6.57
N LYS A 306 10.26 25.57 7.05
CA LYS A 306 10.52 26.12 8.37
C LYS A 306 10.25 27.62 8.47
N GLU A 307 10.70 28.40 7.48
CA GLU A 307 10.78 29.86 7.58
C GLU A 307 9.84 30.59 6.61
N LYS A 308 9.26 29.87 5.62
CA LYS A 308 8.43 30.45 4.55
C LYS A 308 9.17 31.50 3.71
N VAL A 309 10.48 31.35 3.59
CA VAL A 309 11.35 32.26 2.84
C VAL A 309 12.04 31.49 1.71
N GLU A 310 12.06 32.06 0.52
CA GLU A 310 12.80 31.56 -0.62
C GLU A 310 14.30 31.81 -0.45
N ILE A 311 15.13 30.82 -0.76
CA ILE A 311 16.58 30.97 -0.72
C ILE A 311 17.12 31.58 -2.03
N ILE A 312 18.24 32.25 -1.95
CA ILE A 312 19.02 32.68 -3.13
C ILE A 312 20.05 31.60 -3.41
N PRO A 313 19.94 30.86 -4.54
CA PRO A 313 20.82 29.75 -4.81
C PRO A 313 22.25 30.21 -5.22
N GLU A 314 23.23 29.40 -4.85
CA GLU A 314 24.54 29.45 -5.50
C GLU A 314 24.46 28.77 -6.88
N VAL A 315 24.82 29.48 -7.95
CA VAL A 315 24.67 29.00 -9.31
C VAL A 315 25.99 28.39 -9.80
N THR A 316 26.07 27.09 -9.92
CA THR A 316 27.25 26.40 -10.52
C THR A 316 27.31 26.60 -12.04
N GLU A 317 28.46 26.30 -12.66
CA GLU A 317 28.63 26.46 -14.12
C GLU A 317 27.62 25.61 -14.92
N GLU A 318 27.33 24.39 -14.45
CA GLU A 318 26.38 23.47 -15.08
C GLU A 318 24.92 23.98 -14.98
N MET A 319 24.61 24.73 -13.92
CA MET A 319 23.26 25.25 -13.67
C MET A 319 22.98 26.60 -14.35
N LYS A 320 23.97 27.24 -14.98
CA LYS A 320 23.79 28.56 -15.64
C LYS A 320 22.86 28.53 -16.85
N ARG A 321 22.74 27.38 -17.50
CA ARG A 321 21.83 27.24 -18.67
C ARG A 321 20.36 27.23 -18.24
N ARG A 322 19.47 27.60 -19.15
CA ARG A 322 18.02 27.45 -18.98
C ARG A 322 17.58 26.07 -19.39
N ALA A 323 16.80 25.40 -18.55
CA ALA A 323 16.14 24.12 -18.87
C ALA A 323 14.87 23.99 -18.04
N GLY A 324 13.91 23.19 -18.50
CA GLY A 324 12.81 22.73 -17.67
C GLY A 324 13.32 21.80 -16.57
N VAL A 325 12.71 21.84 -15.41
CA VAL A 325 13.09 21.05 -14.24
C VAL A 325 11.83 20.50 -13.58
N PHE A 326 11.90 19.26 -13.08
CA PHE A 326 10.91 18.69 -12.19
C PHE A 326 11.57 18.38 -10.84
N VAL A 327 10.89 18.70 -9.76
CA VAL A 327 11.29 18.31 -8.41
C VAL A 327 10.26 17.34 -7.87
N SER A 328 10.71 16.13 -7.57
CA SER A 328 9.87 15.07 -6.98
C SER A 328 10.28 14.81 -5.55
N ILE A 329 9.30 14.71 -4.67
CA ILE A 329 9.45 14.47 -3.25
C ILE A 329 8.74 13.16 -2.94
N HIS A 330 9.44 12.24 -2.28
CA HIS A 330 8.90 10.96 -1.85
C HIS A 330 9.04 10.81 -0.34
N GLU A 331 8.08 10.16 0.28
CA GLU A 331 8.11 9.70 1.67
C GLU A 331 7.70 8.23 1.72
N GLU A 332 8.49 7.40 2.41
CA GLU A 332 8.27 5.94 2.49
C GLU A 332 8.11 5.26 1.10
N GLY A 333 8.88 5.71 0.11
CA GLY A 333 8.83 5.21 -1.27
C GLY A 333 7.63 5.68 -2.10
N ARG A 334 6.76 6.55 -1.55
CA ARG A 334 5.57 7.07 -2.23
C ARG A 334 5.75 8.52 -2.61
N LEU A 335 5.14 8.90 -3.73
CA LEU A 335 5.09 10.29 -4.15
C LEU A 335 4.38 11.13 -3.09
N ARG A 336 5.03 12.22 -2.63
CA ARG A 336 4.53 13.18 -1.64
C ARG A 336 4.37 14.59 -2.20
N GLY A 337 5.00 14.86 -3.32
CA GLY A 337 4.89 16.10 -4.07
C GLY A 337 5.72 16.02 -5.35
N CYS A 338 5.22 16.57 -6.44
CA CYS A 338 5.98 16.65 -7.70
C CYS A 338 5.43 17.78 -8.54
N ILE A 339 6.23 18.83 -8.71
CA ILE A 339 5.94 19.95 -9.61
C ILE A 339 7.15 20.19 -10.51
N GLY A 340 6.87 20.63 -11.73
CA GLY A 340 7.91 20.98 -12.67
C GLY A 340 7.43 21.79 -13.85
N THR A 341 8.38 22.37 -14.54
CA THR A 341 8.20 23.19 -15.74
C THR A 341 8.90 22.51 -16.92
N PHE A 342 8.19 22.29 -17.99
CA PHE A 342 8.78 21.72 -19.22
C PHE A 342 9.48 22.78 -20.09
N MET A 343 9.06 24.04 -19.97
CA MET A 343 9.74 25.22 -20.53
C MET A 343 10.26 26.05 -19.38
N PRO A 344 11.55 26.45 -19.40
CA PRO A 344 12.11 27.19 -18.28
C PRO A 344 11.42 28.54 -18.13
N VAL A 345 10.94 28.82 -16.92
CA VAL A 345 10.31 30.10 -16.54
C VAL A 345 11.29 31.01 -15.81
N GLN A 346 12.39 30.45 -15.31
CA GLN A 346 13.45 31.17 -14.62
C GLN A 346 14.69 31.38 -15.51
N ASP A 347 15.63 32.20 -15.06
CA ASP A 347 16.81 32.60 -15.82
C ASP A 347 17.87 31.49 -15.93
N ASN A 348 17.86 30.53 -15.02
CA ASN A 348 18.79 29.39 -15.02
C ASN A 348 18.22 28.20 -14.25
N ILE A 349 18.88 27.03 -14.35
CA ILE A 349 18.45 25.78 -13.70
C ILE A 349 18.37 25.94 -12.19
N ALA A 350 19.30 26.64 -11.54
CA ALA A 350 19.29 26.75 -10.08
C ALA A 350 18.02 27.46 -9.58
N LEU A 351 17.65 28.56 -10.22
CA LEU A 351 16.40 29.27 -9.91
C LEU A 351 15.16 28.46 -10.26
N GLU A 352 15.22 27.65 -11.35
CA GLU A 352 14.14 26.76 -11.73
C GLU A 352 13.93 25.65 -10.66
N ILE A 353 15.02 25.09 -10.10
CA ILE A 353 14.98 24.15 -8.99
C ILE A 353 14.32 24.78 -7.76
N VAL A 354 14.76 25.97 -7.36
CA VAL A 354 14.20 26.68 -6.19
C VAL A 354 12.69 26.89 -6.36
N HIS A 355 12.28 27.42 -7.52
CA HIS A 355 10.87 27.65 -7.83
C HIS A 355 10.03 26.36 -7.75
N ASN A 356 10.48 25.29 -8.42
CA ASN A 356 9.73 24.03 -8.46
C ASN A 356 9.79 23.27 -7.15
N ALA A 357 10.86 23.38 -6.36
CA ALA A 357 10.97 22.80 -5.04
C ALA A 357 9.95 23.39 -4.06
N ILE A 358 9.78 24.71 -4.09
CA ILE A 358 8.76 25.41 -3.29
C ILE A 358 7.37 24.94 -3.72
N SER A 359 7.08 24.97 -5.02
CA SER A 359 5.78 24.54 -5.52
C SER A 359 5.48 23.08 -5.22
N ALA A 360 6.49 22.18 -5.32
CA ALA A 360 6.32 20.76 -5.02
C ALA A 360 6.01 20.49 -3.53
N CYS A 361 6.58 21.27 -2.61
CA CYS A 361 6.37 21.07 -1.17
C CYS A 361 5.14 21.81 -0.61
N SER A 362 4.57 22.77 -1.33
CA SER A 362 3.51 23.63 -0.77
C SER A 362 2.30 23.88 -1.67
N GLU A 363 2.40 23.64 -2.97
CA GLU A 363 1.38 24.03 -3.96
C GLU A 363 0.91 22.85 -4.85
N ASP A 364 1.39 21.64 -4.63
CA ASP A 364 0.90 20.47 -5.37
C ASP A 364 -0.54 20.16 -4.95
N PRO A 365 -1.54 20.31 -5.85
CA PRO A 365 -2.94 20.21 -5.48
C PRO A 365 -3.39 18.78 -5.08
N ARG A 366 -2.52 17.79 -5.23
CA ARG A 366 -2.77 16.40 -4.88
C ARG A 366 -2.50 16.11 -3.40
N PHE A 367 -1.75 17.00 -2.72
CA PHE A 367 -1.23 16.77 -1.37
C PHE A 367 -1.38 18.03 -0.51
N ASP A 368 -1.50 17.83 0.79
CA ASP A 368 -1.36 18.92 1.75
C ASP A 368 0.10 19.42 1.78
N PRO A 369 0.36 20.69 2.12
CA PRO A 369 1.71 21.21 2.28
C PRO A 369 2.57 20.36 3.23
N ILE A 370 3.84 20.18 2.88
CA ILE A 370 4.80 19.43 3.70
C ILE A 370 5.02 20.13 5.02
N THR A 371 5.08 19.36 6.11
CA THR A 371 5.32 19.83 7.48
C THR A 371 6.78 19.64 7.91
N GLU A 372 7.20 20.33 8.97
CA GLU A 372 8.56 20.17 9.51
C GLU A 372 8.87 18.75 9.98
N GLU A 373 7.84 18.02 10.46
CA GLU A 373 7.99 16.64 10.98
C GLU A 373 8.32 15.63 9.89
N GLU A 374 7.97 15.93 8.63
CA GLU A 374 8.22 15.08 7.47
C GLU A 374 9.65 15.24 6.92
N LEU A 375 10.32 16.38 7.13
CA LEU A 375 11.58 16.76 6.48
C LEU A 375 12.69 15.69 6.59
N ASP A 376 12.77 15.00 7.73
CA ASP A 376 13.79 13.96 7.95
C ASP A 376 13.53 12.67 7.19
N ASN A 377 12.32 12.47 6.67
CA ASN A 377 11.91 11.25 5.98
C ASN A 377 11.86 11.42 4.45
N LEU A 378 12.09 12.64 3.94
CA LEU A 378 11.95 12.93 2.51
C LEU A 378 13.15 12.45 1.68
N VAL A 379 12.84 11.80 0.58
CA VAL A 379 13.75 11.50 -0.52
C VAL A 379 13.37 12.43 -1.69
N ILE A 380 14.36 13.12 -2.23
CA ILE A 380 14.16 14.14 -3.26
C ILE A 380 14.91 13.71 -4.52
N SER A 381 14.31 13.93 -5.66
CA SER A 381 14.97 13.81 -6.95
C SER A 381 14.70 15.02 -7.83
N VAL A 382 15.64 15.34 -8.71
CA VAL A 382 15.56 16.46 -9.64
C VAL A 382 15.76 15.96 -11.05
N ASP A 383 14.75 16.14 -11.88
CA ASP A 383 14.79 15.79 -13.30
C ASP A 383 15.05 17.06 -14.15
N VAL A 384 16.20 17.14 -14.79
CA VAL A 384 16.54 18.25 -15.69
C VAL A 384 16.29 17.84 -17.13
N LEU A 385 15.45 18.60 -17.84
CA LEU A 385 15.10 18.34 -19.22
C LEU A 385 16.24 18.74 -20.16
N GLY A 386 16.53 17.81 -21.07
CA GLY A 386 17.45 18.04 -22.18
C GLY A 386 16.84 18.91 -23.29
N LYS A 387 17.55 19.01 -24.40
CA LYS A 387 17.07 19.73 -25.56
C LYS A 387 15.82 19.06 -26.13
N ILE A 388 14.82 19.88 -26.46
CA ILE A 388 13.60 19.44 -27.13
C ILE A 388 13.88 19.32 -28.63
N GLU A 389 13.55 18.17 -29.23
CA GLU A 389 13.77 17.84 -30.63
C GLU A 389 12.47 17.42 -31.30
N ALA A 390 12.20 17.91 -32.51
CA ALA A 390 11.04 17.47 -33.28
C ALA A 390 11.20 16.00 -33.71
N VAL A 391 10.12 15.25 -33.68
CA VAL A 391 10.06 13.83 -34.09
C VAL A 391 9.35 13.76 -35.42
N GLU A 392 10.10 13.35 -36.47
CA GLU A 392 9.55 13.11 -37.82
C GLU A 392 9.11 11.64 -37.97
N ASP A 393 9.82 10.72 -37.31
CA ASP A 393 9.54 9.28 -37.32
C ASP A 393 9.38 8.75 -35.91
N ILE A 394 8.17 8.29 -35.58
CA ILE A 394 7.82 7.74 -34.26
C ILE A 394 8.56 6.43 -33.93
N SER A 395 9.08 5.71 -34.95
CA SER A 395 9.90 4.51 -34.74
C SER A 395 11.23 4.79 -34.04
N THR A 396 11.65 6.05 -33.97
CA THR A 396 12.86 6.52 -33.27
C THR A 396 12.63 6.81 -31.78
N LEU A 397 11.40 6.67 -31.32
CA LEU A 397 11.03 6.86 -29.90
C LEU A 397 11.27 5.57 -29.13
N ASP A 398 11.69 5.74 -27.88
CA ASP A 398 11.73 4.70 -26.85
C ASP A 398 11.21 5.34 -25.55
N PRO A 399 10.08 4.88 -25.00
CA PRO A 399 9.48 5.46 -23.80
C PRO A 399 10.39 5.38 -22.56
N ARG A 400 11.37 4.48 -22.54
CA ARG A 400 12.35 4.39 -21.46
C ARG A 400 13.45 5.45 -21.55
N ILE A 401 13.70 5.99 -22.75
CA ILE A 401 14.81 6.93 -23.01
C ILE A 401 14.30 8.35 -23.20
N TYR A 402 13.17 8.50 -23.88
CA TYR A 402 12.64 9.80 -24.26
C TYR A 402 11.31 10.10 -23.61
N GLY A 403 11.22 11.25 -22.97
CA GLY A 403 9.94 11.90 -22.76
C GLY A 403 9.42 12.51 -24.05
N ILE A 404 8.13 12.69 -24.15
CA ILE A 404 7.49 13.30 -25.32
C ILE A 404 6.63 14.51 -24.96
N ILE A 405 6.50 15.40 -25.90
CA ILE A 405 5.53 16.49 -25.88
C ILE A 405 4.64 16.30 -27.10
N VAL A 406 3.34 16.21 -26.89
CA VAL A 406 2.34 16.22 -27.98
C VAL A 406 1.63 17.57 -28.00
N SER A 407 1.37 18.08 -29.22
CA SER A 407 0.67 19.35 -29.36
C SER A 407 -0.30 19.35 -30.55
N HIS A 408 -1.45 20.03 -30.36
CA HIS A 408 -2.46 20.32 -31.38
C HIS A 408 -3.05 21.69 -31.12
N GLY A 409 -2.78 22.66 -31.98
CA GLY A 409 -3.18 24.05 -31.76
C GLY A 409 -2.59 24.62 -30.46
N SER A 410 -3.45 25.02 -29.53
CA SER A 410 -3.05 25.50 -28.19
C SER A 410 -2.95 24.41 -27.15
N LYS A 411 -3.43 23.18 -27.46
CA LYS A 411 -3.36 22.03 -26.55
C LYS A 411 -1.96 21.47 -26.53
N ARG A 412 -1.45 21.16 -25.34
CA ARG A 412 -0.12 20.57 -25.17
C ARG A 412 -0.08 19.62 -23.98
N GLY A 413 0.47 18.44 -24.17
CA GLY A 413 0.64 17.43 -23.13
C GLY A 413 2.06 16.90 -23.12
N LEU A 414 2.56 16.63 -21.93
CA LEU A 414 3.90 16.10 -21.71
C LEU A 414 3.83 14.80 -20.93
N LEU A 415 4.70 13.85 -21.29
CA LEU A 415 4.97 12.64 -20.53
C LEU A 415 6.48 12.45 -20.39
N LEU A 416 6.94 12.22 -19.15
CA LEU A 416 8.35 11.93 -18.86
C LEU A 416 8.72 10.51 -19.37
N PRO A 417 10.01 10.21 -19.55
CA PRO A 417 10.45 8.85 -19.86
C PRO A 417 10.39 7.95 -18.63
N SER A 418 10.52 6.65 -18.85
CA SER A 418 10.61 5.60 -17.80
C SER A 418 9.51 5.64 -16.76
N LEU A 419 8.29 5.95 -17.17
CA LEU A 419 7.12 5.88 -16.29
C LEU A 419 6.58 4.46 -16.23
N GLU A 420 6.22 4.02 -15.01
CA GLU A 420 5.62 2.73 -14.77
C GLU A 420 4.28 2.58 -15.54
N GLY A 421 4.06 1.40 -16.13
CA GLY A 421 2.87 1.13 -16.95
C GLY A 421 2.88 1.81 -18.34
N VAL A 422 4.01 2.40 -18.76
CA VAL A 422 4.18 3.02 -20.09
C VAL A 422 5.28 2.30 -20.86
N ASP A 423 4.96 1.13 -21.37
CA ASP A 423 5.95 0.25 -22.02
C ASP A 423 6.05 0.45 -23.54
N THR A 424 5.04 1.04 -24.17
CA THR A 424 5.01 1.24 -25.62
C THR A 424 4.93 2.72 -26.01
N VAL A 425 5.48 3.05 -27.18
CA VAL A 425 5.36 4.39 -27.77
C VAL A 425 3.90 4.79 -27.97
N THR A 426 3.05 3.83 -28.30
CA THR A 426 1.62 4.07 -28.50
C THR A 426 0.95 4.50 -27.20
N ASP A 427 1.20 3.79 -26.09
CA ASP A 427 0.66 4.15 -24.77
C ASP A 427 1.16 5.52 -24.34
N GLN A 428 2.46 5.77 -24.52
CA GLN A 428 3.06 7.07 -24.21
C GLN A 428 2.37 8.23 -24.93
N ILE A 429 2.13 8.08 -26.23
CA ILE A 429 1.44 9.09 -27.04
C ILE A 429 -0.02 9.25 -26.60
N GLN A 430 -0.74 8.15 -26.38
CA GLN A 430 -2.14 8.20 -25.96
C GLN A 430 -2.31 8.90 -24.60
N ILE A 431 -1.48 8.57 -23.62
CA ILE A 431 -1.52 9.20 -22.30
C ILE A 431 -1.19 10.69 -22.39
N ALA A 432 -0.17 11.06 -23.19
CA ALA A 432 0.18 12.46 -23.40
C ALA A 432 -0.96 13.25 -24.09
N CYS A 433 -1.62 12.65 -25.09
CA CYS A 433 -2.79 13.23 -25.75
C CYS A 433 -3.96 13.40 -24.77
N HIS A 434 -4.26 12.39 -23.98
CA HIS A 434 -5.32 12.46 -22.96
C HIS A 434 -5.07 13.60 -21.97
N LYS A 435 -3.84 13.72 -21.45
CA LYS A 435 -3.44 14.84 -20.56
C LYS A 435 -3.63 16.21 -21.21
N ALA A 436 -3.44 16.31 -22.53
CA ALA A 436 -3.62 17.56 -23.28
C ALA A 436 -5.09 17.85 -23.65
N GLY A 437 -6.01 16.91 -23.45
CA GLY A 437 -7.37 16.98 -23.99
C GLY A 437 -7.39 16.93 -25.54
N ILE A 438 -6.44 16.21 -26.15
CA ILE A 438 -6.37 15.96 -27.59
C ILE A 438 -7.11 14.65 -27.86
N HIS A 439 -8.08 14.69 -28.79
CA HIS A 439 -8.91 13.53 -29.12
C HIS A 439 -8.29 12.69 -30.24
N GLU A 440 -8.67 11.42 -30.29
CA GLU A 440 -8.27 10.50 -31.33
C GLU A 440 -8.65 11.03 -32.72
N GLY A 441 -7.71 10.99 -33.68
CA GLY A 441 -7.87 11.51 -35.03
C GLY A 441 -7.48 12.98 -35.22
N GLU A 442 -7.19 13.74 -34.17
CA GLU A 442 -6.61 15.09 -34.29
C GLU A 442 -5.14 14.98 -34.74
N LYS A 443 -4.72 15.82 -35.70
CA LYS A 443 -3.34 15.81 -36.17
C LYS A 443 -2.39 16.39 -35.13
N ILE A 444 -1.49 15.58 -34.60
CA ILE A 444 -0.55 15.97 -33.54
C ILE A 444 0.83 16.26 -34.10
N LYS A 445 1.55 17.14 -33.43
CA LYS A 445 3.00 17.32 -33.55
C LYS A 445 3.63 16.65 -32.33
N ILE A 446 4.70 15.88 -32.53
CA ILE A 446 5.44 15.20 -31.47
C ILE A 446 6.83 15.80 -31.40
N GLU A 447 7.26 16.12 -30.19
CA GLU A 447 8.61 16.50 -29.82
C GLU A 447 9.12 15.55 -28.76
N ARG A 448 10.41 15.23 -28.73
CA ARG A 448 11.04 14.37 -27.72
C ARG A 448 12.10 15.13 -26.95
N PHE A 449 12.40 14.66 -25.76
CA PHE A 449 13.50 15.14 -24.92
C PHE A 449 14.06 14.01 -24.06
N LYS A 450 15.34 14.14 -23.69
CA LYS A 450 15.92 13.28 -22.65
C LYS A 450 15.77 13.96 -21.29
N VAL A 451 15.80 13.17 -20.25
CA VAL A 451 15.85 13.64 -18.87
C VAL A 451 17.17 13.20 -18.25
N ILE A 452 17.81 14.10 -17.53
CA ILE A 452 18.93 13.78 -16.65
C ILE A 452 18.35 13.78 -15.25
N ARG A 453 18.29 12.59 -14.65
CA ARG A 453 17.83 12.42 -13.26
C ARG A 453 19.01 12.57 -12.33
N HIS A 454 18.78 13.33 -11.28
CA HIS A 454 19.64 13.55 -10.12
C HIS A 454 18.92 13.01 -8.91
N ASP A 455 19.56 12.07 -8.17
CA ASP A 455 19.02 11.39 -6.99
C ASP A 455 19.87 11.64 -5.75
#